data_62666a51ff6d4f7ab415480c0da5c388
#
_entry.id   62666a51ff6d4f7ab415480c0da5c388
#
_cell.length_a   1.000
_cell.length_b   1.000
_cell.length_c   1.000
_cell.angle_alpha   90.00
_cell.angle_beta   90.00
_cell.angle_gamma   90.00
#
_symmetry.space_group_name_H-M   'P 1'
#
loop_
_entity.id
_entity.type
_entity.pdbx_description
1 polymer ?
#
loop_
_entity_poly.entity_id
_entity_poly.type
_entity_poly.pdbx_seq_one_letter_code
_entity_poly.pdbx_strand_id
1 'polypeptide(L)'
;LSDLQAFKDAESSGAYLGFIAGVLSANPDHAEVLVARMLPIAPADHWVLVRAIAYSGLPNWREVLATFVDRMPTRRAMIDKYLDGKLPTLDQIIYRPAKPGVLDKIGEVLSINSNGKKEVAIDPSPQLIDVLWGFYLATGAYKPIERIVKLLPLANDKDSVDNLTTGSAAKFTLASNAVRDLHLLALLKFAVKKQPADVAAVLNDVIETAETVDTTRMRKESLAAIEELKQKGPNSKRELTGWGQIGQGALSMGCVVAAATGQIELGIPCVLGGAAYSAGLQYIAH
;
A
#
# COMPACT_ATOMS: atom_id res chain seq x y z
N LEU A 1 15.88 -1.86 12.70
CA LEU A 1 14.46 -2.12 12.35
C LEU A 1 14.02 -3.49 12.89
N SER A 2 14.82 -4.55 12.73
CA SER A 2 14.52 -5.87 13.29
C SER A 2 14.42 -5.80 14.83
N ASP A 3 15.36 -5.12 15.50
CA ASP A 3 15.35 -4.92 16.95
C ASP A 3 14.12 -4.13 17.44
N LEU A 4 13.55 -3.29 16.59
CA LEU A 4 12.30 -2.56 16.83
C LEU A 4 11.05 -3.38 16.49
N GLN A 5 11.20 -4.66 16.14
CA GLN A 5 10.12 -5.54 15.70
C GLN A 5 9.31 -4.98 14.50
N ALA A 6 9.93 -4.13 13.69
CA ALA A 6 9.29 -3.47 12.54
C ALA A 6 8.77 -4.45 11.48
N PHE A 7 9.20 -5.70 11.51
CA PHE A 7 8.82 -6.76 10.57
C PHE A 7 7.99 -7.87 11.20
N LYS A 8 7.56 -7.70 12.46
CA LYS A 8 6.80 -8.72 13.18
C LYS A 8 5.47 -9.05 12.51
N ASP A 9 4.85 -8.04 11.94
CA ASP A 9 3.58 -8.17 11.25
C ASP A 9 3.72 -7.72 9.80
N ALA A 10 3.32 -8.59 8.87
CA ALA A 10 3.36 -8.31 7.45
C ALA A 10 2.45 -7.13 7.04
N GLU A 11 1.35 -6.91 7.80
CA GLU A 11 0.39 -5.85 7.53
C GLU A 11 0.96 -4.47 7.88
N SER A 12 1.71 -4.36 8.96
CA SER A 12 2.32 -3.09 9.40
C SER A 12 3.69 -2.81 8.75
N SER A 13 4.27 -3.79 8.06
CA SER A 13 5.61 -3.69 7.47
C SER A 13 5.66 -3.08 6.07
N GLY A 14 4.50 -2.75 5.49
CA GLY A 14 4.38 -2.33 4.09
C GLY A 14 5.33 -1.19 3.72
N ALA A 15 5.41 -0.15 4.53
CA ALA A 15 6.28 1.00 4.28
C ALA A 15 7.77 0.65 4.27
N TYR A 16 8.20 -0.17 5.22
CA TYR A 16 9.59 -0.62 5.28
C TYR A 16 9.93 -1.51 4.09
N LEU A 17 9.03 -2.42 3.73
CA LEU A 17 9.14 -3.27 2.54
C LEU A 17 9.31 -2.41 1.28
N GLY A 18 8.40 -1.45 1.09
CA GLY A 18 8.44 -0.55 -0.05
C GLY A 18 9.69 0.32 -0.08
N PHE A 19 10.13 0.82 1.07
CA PHE A 19 11.35 1.61 1.18
C PHE A 19 12.59 0.80 0.81
N ILE A 20 12.74 -0.42 1.34
CA ILE A 20 13.86 -1.30 0.99
C ILE A 20 13.84 -1.62 -0.52
N ALA A 21 12.66 -1.96 -1.07
CA ALA A 21 12.51 -2.22 -2.49
C ALA A 21 12.92 -1.00 -3.35
N GLY A 22 12.52 0.21 -2.92
CA GLY A 22 12.88 1.45 -3.58
C GLY A 22 14.38 1.76 -3.50
N VAL A 23 15.01 1.52 -2.34
CA VAL A 23 16.47 1.66 -2.20
C VAL A 23 17.22 0.73 -3.15
N LEU A 24 16.78 -0.53 -3.27
CA LEU A 24 17.37 -1.47 -4.24
C LEU A 24 17.17 -0.99 -5.67
N SER A 25 15.97 -0.51 -5.99
CA SER A 25 15.64 0.05 -7.31
C SER A 25 16.52 1.23 -7.70
N ALA A 26 16.80 2.11 -6.75
CA ALA A 26 17.62 3.30 -6.95
C ALA A 26 19.15 3.02 -7.02
N ASN A 27 19.57 1.81 -6.63
CA ASN A 27 20.97 1.42 -6.56
C ASN A 27 21.21 0.06 -7.23
N PRO A 28 20.93 -0.09 -8.53
CA PRO A 28 20.98 -1.39 -9.21
C PRO A 28 22.35 -2.04 -9.15
N ASP A 29 23.43 -1.29 -9.33
CA ASP A 29 24.80 -1.79 -9.33
C ASP A 29 25.28 -2.24 -7.94
N HIS A 30 24.60 -1.83 -6.89
CA HIS A 30 24.92 -2.14 -5.50
C HIS A 30 23.89 -3.05 -4.82
N ALA A 31 22.87 -3.51 -5.55
CA ALA A 31 21.73 -4.23 -4.97
C ALA A 31 22.16 -5.46 -4.17
N GLU A 32 23.06 -6.30 -4.71
CA GLU A 32 23.56 -7.48 -4.00
C GLU A 32 24.33 -7.13 -2.72
N VAL A 33 25.17 -6.09 -2.77
CA VAL A 33 25.91 -5.62 -1.59
C VAL A 33 24.96 -5.11 -0.50
N LEU A 34 23.91 -4.39 -0.90
CA LEU A 34 22.88 -3.89 0.03
C LEU A 34 22.13 -5.05 0.67
N VAL A 35 21.67 -6.02 -0.12
CA VAL A 35 21.02 -7.23 0.39
C VAL A 35 21.94 -8.00 1.34
N ALA A 36 23.22 -8.19 0.97
CA ALA A 36 24.19 -8.89 1.80
C ALA A 36 24.38 -8.20 3.16
N ARG A 37 24.36 -6.87 3.20
CA ARG A 37 24.46 -6.08 4.44
C ARG A 37 23.20 -6.15 5.31
N MET A 38 22.02 -6.34 4.70
CA MET A 38 20.75 -6.47 5.40
C MET A 38 20.50 -7.89 5.92
N LEU A 39 21.17 -8.90 5.38
CA LEU A 39 20.98 -10.31 5.74
C LEU A 39 21.18 -10.69 7.21
N PRO A 40 22.01 -9.99 8.04
CA PRO A 40 22.10 -10.26 9.47
C PRO A 40 20.85 -9.83 10.27
N ILE A 41 19.64 -9.99 9.70
CA ILE A 41 18.37 -9.88 10.41
C ILE A 41 17.89 -11.27 10.83
N ALA A 42 16.90 -11.32 11.76
CA ALA A 42 16.35 -12.58 12.21
C ALA A 42 15.80 -13.41 11.04
N PRO A 43 15.99 -14.75 11.01
CA PRO A 43 15.46 -15.60 9.96
C PRO A 43 13.95 -15.48 9.75
N ALA A 44 13.21 -15.14 10.83
CA ALA A 44 11.78 -14.85 10.75
C ALA A 44 11.47 -13.65 9.83
N ASP A 45 12.37 -12.66 9.75
CA ASP A 45 12.20 -11.40 9.00
C ASP A 45 12.74 -11.50 7.56
N HIS A 46 13.41 -12.56 7.17
CA HIS A 46 13.95 -12.74 5.81
C HIS A 46 12.89 -12.58 4.71
N TRP A 47 11.60 -12.80 5.02
CA TRP A 47 10.51 -12.59 4.08
C TRP A 47 10.45 -11.17 3.51
N VAL A 48 10.85 -10.17 4.32
CA VAL A 48 10.91 -8.76 3.89
C VAL A 48 11.95 -8.59 2.78
N LEU A 49 13.15 -9.19 2.94
CA LEU A 49 14.20 -9.10 1.93
C LEU A 49 13.79 -9.82 0.63
N VAL A 50 13.23 -11.04 0.73
CA VAL A 50 12.73 -11.79 -0.42
C VAL A 50 11.72 -10.95 -1.21
N ARG A 51 10.74 -10.38 -0.52
CA ARG A 51 9.70 -9.57 -1.14
C ARG A 51 10.25 -8.23 -1.66
N ALA A 52 11.15 -7.58 -0.93
CA ALA A 52 11.77 -6.32 -1.35
C ALA A 52 12.59 -6.48 -2.64
N ILE A 53 13.35 -7.58 -2.78
CA ILE A 53 14.08 -7.90 -4.02
C ILE A 53 13.08 -8.08 -5.17
N ALA A 54 12.04 -8.88 -4.99
CA ALA A 54 11.01 -9.10 -6.02
C ALA A 54 10.22 -7.83 -6.39
N TYR A 55 10.07 -6.89 -5.44
CA TYR A 55 9.33 -5.64 -5.62
C TYR A 55 10.21 -4.48 -6.09
N SER A 56 11.53 -4.64 -6.12
CA SER A 56 12.47 -3.58 -6.49
C SER A 56 12.31 -3.09 -7.94
N GLY A 57 11.78 -3.93 -8.83
CA GLY A 57 11.73 -3.62 -10.26
C GLY A 57 13.08 -3.69 -10.97
N LEU A 58 14.12 -4.21 -10.32
CA LEU A 58 15.43 -4.47 -10.97
C LEU A 58 15.24 -5.42 -12.14
N PRO A 59 15.92 -5.20 -13.27
CA PRO A 59 15.87 -6.14 -14.41
C PRO A 59 16.34 -7.55 -14.04
N ASN A 60 17.37 -7.63 -13.18
CA ASN A 60 18.02 -8.87 -12.72
C ASN A 60 17.57 -9.30 -11.30
N TRP A 61 16.36 -8.91 -10.85
CA TRP A 61 15.91 -9.25 -9.50
C TRP A 61 15.89 -10.77 -9.22
N ARG A 62 15.67 -11.60 -10.25
CA ARG A 62 15.66 -13.07 -10.12
C ARG A 62 17.04 -13.61 -9.81
N GLU A 63 18.05 -13.11 -10.51
CA GLU A 63 19.45 -13.45 -10.29
C GLU A 63 19.90 -13.04 -8.89
N VAL A 64 19.57 -11.79 -8.50
CA VAL A 64 19.84 -11.30 -7.14
C VAL A 64 19.16 -12.20 -6.10
N LEU A 65 17.90 -12.57 -6.30
CA LEU A 65 17.17 -13.43 -5.35
C LEU A 65 17.79 -14.84 -5.28
N ALA A 66 18.18 -15.41 -6.42
CA ALA A 66 18.82 -16.72 -6.51
C ALA A 66 20.18 -16.76 -5.80
N THR A 67 20.97 -15.68 -5.87
CA THR A 67 22.27 -15.56 -5.18
C THR A 67 22.15 -15.74 -3.66
N PHE A 68 21.02 -15.35 -3.08
CA PHE A 68 20.81 -15.37 -1.63
C PHE A 68 19.95 -16.55 -1.13
N VAL A 69 19.51 -17.46 -1.99
CA VAL A 69 18.59 -18.55 -1.61
C VAL A 69 19.13 -19.41 -0.47
N ASP A 70 20.41 -19.78 -0.50
CA ASP A 70 21.02 -20.64 0.52
C ASP A 70 21.28 -19.89 1.84
N ARG A 71 21.29 -18.56 1.82
CA ARG A 71 21.42 -17.71 3.01
C ARG A 71 20.08 -17.43 3.68
N MET A 72 18.95 -17.77 3.03
CA MET A 72 17.60 -17.61 3.54
C MET A 72 16.80 -18.94 3.50
N PRO A 73 17.32 -20.04 4.09
CA PRO A 73 16.75 -21.38 3.94
C PRO A 73 15.31 -21.49 4.44
N THR A 74 14.94 -20.72 5.47
CA THR A 74 13.56 -20.68 6.01
C THR A 74 12.55 -20.09 5.04
N ARG A 75 13.02 -19.40 3.99
CA ARG A 75 12.17 -18.75 2.97
C ARG A 75 12.30 -19.37 1.58
N ARG A 76 12.98 -20.51 1.46
CA ARG A 76 13.21 -21.19 0.18
C ARG A 76 11.90 -21.38 -0.61
N ALA A 77 10.86 -21.90 0.01
CA ALA A 77 9.56 -22.10 -0.66
C ALA A 77 8.94 -20.78 -1.19
N MET A 78 9.16 -19.66 -0.52
CA MET A 78 8.70 -18.35 -0.98
C MET A 78 9.57 -17.86 -2.16
N ILE A 79 10.88 -18.05 -2.09
CA ILE A 79 11.82 -17.70 -3.14
C ILE A 79 11.48 -18.49 -4.42
N ASP A 80 11.31 -19.80 -4.31
CA ASP A 80 10.94 -20.67 -5.43
C ASP A 80 9.64 -20.21 -6.10
N LYS A 81 8.62 -19.83 -5.31
CA LYS A 81 7.37 -19.29 -5.86
C LYS A 81 7.56 -17.99 -6.65
N TYR A 82 8.46 -17.10 -6.22
CA TYR A 82 8.78 -15.89 -6.98
C TYR A 82 9.55 -16.23 -8.28
N LEU A 83 10.55 -17.09 -8.19
CA LEU A 83 11.35 -17.51 -9.35
C LEU A 83 10.50 -18.22 -10.41
N ASP A 84 9.55 -19.05 -9.97
CA ASP A 84 8.57 -19.73 -10.82
C ASP A 84 7.47 -18.79 -11.38
N GLY A 85 7.43 -17.53 -10.96
CA GLY A 85 6.38 -16.59 -11.37
C GLY A 85 4.99 -16.88 -10.77
N LYS A 86 4.94 -17.65 -9.67
CA LYS A 86 3.69 -17.96 -8.93
C LYS A 86 3.29 -16.85 -7.97
N LEU A 87 4.24 -15.98 -7.57
CA LEU A 87 3.97 -14.77 -6.80
C LEU A 87 4.24 -13.54 -7.66
N PRO A 88 3.38 -12.51 -7.61
CA PRO A 88 3.53 -11.32 -8.41
C PRO A 88 4.62 -10.39 -7.85
N THR A 89 5.32 -9.71 -8.75
CA THR A 89 6.15 -8.55 -8.43
C THR A 89 5.28 -7.30 -8.23
N LEU A 90 5.84 -6.23 -7.65
CA LEU A 90 5.07 -5.02 -7.37
C LEU A 90 4.43 -4.41 -8.63
N ASP A 91 5.13 -4.45 -9.76
CA ASP A 91 4.66 -3.91 -11.04
C ASP A 91 3.58 -4.79 -11.72
N GLN A 92 3.44 -6.05 -11.31
CA GLN A 92 2.40 -6.96 -11.79
C GLN A 92 1.10 -6.86 -11.01
N ILE A 93 1.15 -6.32 -9.79
CA ILE A 93 -0.03 -6.18 -8.94
C ILE A 93 -0.89 -5.03 -9.46
N ILE A 94 -2.15 -5.31 -9.76
CA ILE A 94 -3.18 -4.31 -10.04
C ILE A 94 -4.34 -4.48 -9.07
N TYR A 95 -5.11 -3.41 -8.86
CA TYR A 95 -6.33 -3.54 -8.08
C TYR A 95 -7.48 -4.02 -8.95
N ARG A 96 -8.29 -4.91 -8.38
CA ARG A 96 -9.53 -5.35 -9.04
C ARG A 96 -10.49 -4.17 -9.13
N PRO A 97 -11.09 -3.90 -10.31
CA PRO A 97 -12.06 -2.81 -10.42
C PRO A 97 -13.28 -3.05 -9.54
N ALA A 98 -13.77 -1.99 -8.89
CA ALA A 98 -14.94 -2.05 -7.98
C ALA A 98 -16.22 -2.51 -8.69
N LYS A 99 -16.34 -2.27 -10.01
CA LYS A 99 -17.46 -2.75 -10.85
C LYS A 99 -16.90 -3.70 -11.89
N PRO A 100 -17.21 -5.01 -11.78
CA PRO A 100 -16.83 -5.95 -12.84
C PRO A 100 -17.57 -5.57 -14.13
N GLY A 101 -16.82 -5.28 -15.17
CA GLY A 101 -17.36 -5.16 -16.51
C GLY A 101 -17.96 -6.49 -16.99
N VAL A 102 -18.74 -6.46 -18.07
CA VAL A 102 -19.33 -7.69 -18.66
C VAL A 102 -18.26 -8.72 -19.05
N LEU A 103 -17.02 -8.27 -19.26
CA LEU A 103 -15.84 -9.10 -19.58
C LEU A 103 -15.28 -9.88 -18.39
N ASP A 104 -15.55 -9.47 -17.14
CA ASP A 104 -15.03 -10.15 -15.94
C ASP A 104 -15.71 -11.51 -15.66
N LYS A 105 -16.78 -11.82 -16.39
CA LYS A 105 -17.43 -13.14 -16.33
C LYS A 105 -16.68 -14.23 -17.09
N ILE A 106 -15.64 -13.88 -17.84
CA ILE A 106 -14.85 -14.84 -18.63
C ILE A 106 -13.51 -15.05 -17.92
N GLY A 107 -13.57 -15.71 -16.77
CA GLY A 107 -12.42 -16.33 -16.15
C GLY A 107 -11.49 -15.39 -15.38
N GLU A 108 -10.73 -15.97 -14.49
CA GLU A 108 -9.50 -15.44 -13.91
C GLU A 108 -8.50 -15.08 -15.02
N VAL A 109 -8.75 -13.96 -15.69
CA VAL A 109 -7.92 -13.54 -16.80
C VAL A 109 -6.70 -12.86 -16.22
N LEU A 110 -5.61 -13.58 -16.27
CA LEU A 110 -4.28 -13.02 -16.34
C LEU A 110 -4.28 -12.02 -17.51
N SER A 111 -4.55 -10.74 -17.22
CA SER A 111 -4.44 -9.73 -18.24
C SER A 111 -2.96 -9.48 -18.52
N ILE A 112 -2.59 -9.59 -19.80
CA ILE A 112 -1.26 -9.23 -20.27
C ILE A 112 -1.36 -7.77 -20.69
N ASN A 113 -0.61 -6.89 -20.01
CA ASN A 113 -0.58 -5.48 -20.39
C ASN A 113 0.13 -5.28 -21.75
N SER A 114 0.06 -4.06 -22.29
CA SER A 114 0.70 -3.69 -23.56
C SER A 114 2.21 -3.96 -23.65
N ASN A 115 2.85 -4.20 -22.49
CA ASN A 115 4.27 -4.53 -22.37
C ASN A 115 4.53 -6.04 -22.22
N GLY A 116 3.52 -6.91 -22.43
CA GLY A 116 3.67 -8.36 -22.31
C GLY A 116 3.83 -8.89 -20.88
N LYS A 117 3.66 -8.07 -19.85
CA LYS A 117 3.74 -8.49 -18.45
C LYS A 117 2.39 -9.03 -17.96
N LYS A 118 2.44 -10.16 -17.28
CA LYS A 118 1.29 -10.77 -16.63
C LYS A 118 0.87 -9.91 -15.44
N GLU A 119 -0.37 -9.43 -15.43
CA GLU A 119 -0.97 -8.69 -14.33
C GLU A 119 -1.76 -9.63 -13.41
N VAL A 120 -1.70 -9.36 -12.12
CA VAL A 120 -2.42 -10.11 -11.09
C VAL A 120 -3.34 -9.14 -10.37
N ALA A 121 -4.64 -9.32 -10.55
CA ALA A 121 -5.63 -8.51 -9.86
C ALA A 121 -5.77 -8.97 -8.41
N ILE A 122 -5.62 -8.03 -7.48
CA ILE A 122 -5.87 -8.24 -6.06
C ILE A 122 -7.01 -7.35 -5.58
N ASP A 123 -7.60 -7.72 -4.47
CA ASP A 123 -8.56 -6.85 -3.80
C ASP A 123 -7.84 -5.62 -3.22
N PRO A 124 -8.47 -4.45 -3.25
CA PRO A 124 -7.88 -3.24 -2.69
C PRO A 124 -7.53 -3.42 -1.20
N SER A 125 -6.33 -2.99 -0.83
CA SER A 125 -5.89 -3.04 0.56
C SER A 125 -4.99 -1.87 0.94
N PRO A 126 -5.10 -1.32 2.16
CA PRO A 126 -4.23 -0.27 2.66
C PRO A 126 -2.74 -0.67 2.69
N GLN A 127 -2.43 -1.95 2.90
CA GLN A 127 -1.05 -2.45 2.97
C GLN A 127 -0.25 -2.19 1.68
N LEU A 128 -0.91 -2.31 0.53
CA LEU A 128 -0.24 -1.99 -0.73
C LEU A 128 0.01 -0.49 -0.89
N ILE A 129 -0.86 0.37 -0.35
CA ILE A 129 -0.63 1.83 -0.28
C ILE A 129 0.66 2.10 0.50
N ASP A 130 0.87 1.41 1.62
CA ASP A 130 2.06 1.55 2.43
C ASP A 130 3.34 1.16 1.66
N VAL A 131 3.30 0.06 0.92
CA VAL A 131 4.42 -0.35 0.05
C VAL A 131 4.70 0.73 -1.01
N LEU A 132 3.67 1.27 -1.63
CA LEU A 132 3.82 2.32 -2.65
C LEU A 132 4.40 3.61 -2.06
N TRP A 133 3.98 4.00 -0.85
CA TRP A 133 4.57 5.13 -0.14
C TRP A 133 6.03 4.89 0.20
N GLY A 134 6.36 3.74 0.78
CA GLY A 134 7.76 3.38 1.06
C GLY A 134 8.64 3.46 -0.18
N PHE A 135 8.16 2.96 -1.31
CA PHE A 135 8.88 3.02 -2.57
C PHE A 135 9.06 4.46 -3.08
N TYR A 136 8.01 5.30 -3.00
CA TYR A 136 8.10 6.72 -3.32
C TYR A 136 9.11 7.45 -2.44
N LEU A 137 9.07 7.24 -1.13
CA LEU A 137 9.99 7.88 -0.18
C LEU A 137 11.46 7.53 -0.44
N ALA A 138 11.73 6.33 -0.98
CA ALA A 138 13.09 5.90 -1.31
C ALA A 138 13.56 6.41 -2.67
N THR A 139 12.66 6.66 -3.62
CA THR A 139 13.03 6.91 -5.03
C THR A 139 12.65 8.29 -5.55
N GLY A 140 11.66 8.94 -4.94
CA GLY A 140 11.00 10.13 -5.49
C GLY A 140 10.21 9.85 -6.78
N ALA A 141 10.07 8.59 -7.21
CA ALA A 141 9.42 8.25 -8.46
C ALA A 141 7.92 8.49 -8.43
N TYR A 142 7.37 9.06 -9.51
CA TYR A 142 5.93 9.37 -9.59
C TYR A 142 5.03 8.13 -9.72
N LYS A 143 5.50 7.05 -10.34
CA LYS A 143 4.69 5.86 -10.64
C LYS A 143 3.96 5.25 -9.42
N PRO A 144 4.56 5.11 -8.22
CA PRO A 144 3.83 4.69 -7.02
C PRO A 144 2.67 5.63 -6.66
N ILE A 145 2.89 6.95 -6.75
CA ILE A 145 1.86 7.95 -6.46
C ILE A 145 0.71 7.88 -7.46
N GLU A 146 0.99 7.70 -8.75
CA GLU A 146 -0.04 7.48 -9.76
C GLU A 146 -0.93 6.28 -9.43
N ARG A 147 -0.34 5.21 -8.90
CA ARG A 147 -1.10 4.02 -8.47
C ARG A 147 -1.99 4.30 -7.28
N ILE A 148 -1.53 5.10 -6.31
CA ILE A 148 -2.34 5.54 -5.17
C ILE A 148 -3.49 6.45 -5.65
N VAL A 149 -3.21 7.38 -6.57
CA VAL A 149 -4.24 8.27 -7.15
C VAL A 149 -5.36 7.47 -7.83
N LYS A 150 -5.06 6.36 -8.50
CA LYS A 150 -6.07 5.49 -9.13
C LYS A 150 -7.03 4.82 -8.14
N LEU A 151 -6.71 4.81 -6.84
CA LEU A 151 -7.58 4.28 -5.78
C LEU A 151 -8.59 5.31 -5.25
N LEU A 152 -8.43 6.59 -5.57
CA LEU A 152 -9.28 7.66 -5.04
C LEU A 152 -10.78 7.45 -5.27
N PRO A 153 -11.25 6.94 -6.42
CA PRO A 153 -12.68 6.68 -6.62
C PRO A 153 -13.29 5.71 -5.59
N LEU A 154 -12.47 4.80 -5.01
CA LEU A 154 -12.92 3.86 -3.98
C LEU A 154 -13.38 4.57 -2.70
N ALA A 155 -12.93 5.82 -2.45
CA ALA A 155 -13.39 6.62 -1.31
C ALA A 155 -14.89 6.99 -1.38
N ASN A 156 -15.53 6.78 -2.51
CA ASN A 156 -16.95 7.00 -2.73
C ASN A 156 -17.74 5.68 -2.89
N ASP A 157 -17.10 4.53 -2.69
CA ASP A 157 -17.77 3.23 -2.78
C ASP A 157 -18.72 3.06 -1.60
N LYS A 158 -19.99 2.75 -1.91
CA LYS A 158 -21.05 2.56 -0.91
C LYS A 158 -21.45 1.09 -0.77
N ASP A 159 -20.74 0.20 -1.43
CA ASP A 159 -21.07 -1.21 -1.50
C ASP A 159 -20.01 -2.08 -0.80
N SER A 160 -18.77 -1.60 -0.66
CA SER A 160 -17.66 -2.34 -0.08
C SER A 160 -16.94 -1.54 1.01
N VAL A 161 -16.87 -2.09 2.23
CA VAL A 161 -16.10 -1.50 3.35
C VAL A 161 -14.61 -1.48 3.02
N ASP A 162 -14.08 -2.54 2.38
CA ASP A 162 -12.66 -2.64 2.05
C ASP A 162 -12.28 -1.61 0.98
N ASN A 163 -13.12 -1.43 -0.04
CA ASN A 163 -12.92 -0.38 -1.05
C ASN A 163 -12.96 1.00 -0.42
N LEU A 164 -14.02 1.30 0.37
CA LEU A 164 -14.17 2.59 1.04
C LEU A 164 -12.99 2.89 1.97
N THR A 165 -12.54 1.89 2.75
CA THR A 165 -11.39 2.02 3.64
C THR A 165 -10.11 2.30 2.85
N THR A 166 -9.87 1.55 1.77
CA THR A 166 -8.67 1.72 0.92
C THR A 166 -8.67 3.08 0.22
N GLY A 167 -9.81 3.48 -0.37
CA GLY A 167 -9.94 4.79 -1.00
C GLY A 167 -9.78 5.95 -0.02
N SER A 168 -10.35 5.82 1.18
CA SER A 168 -10.19 6.80 2.26
C SER A 168 -8.74 6.89 2.74
N ALA A 169 -8.03 5.77 2.86
CA ALA A 169 -6.61 5.75 3.19
C ALA A 169 -5.77 6.41 2.08
N ALA A 170 -6.05 6.13 0.81
CA ALA A 170 -5.40 6.80 -0.32
C ALA A 170 -5.61 8.32 -0.28
N LYS A 171 -6.85 8.77 -0.12
CA LYS A 171 -7.23 10.18 -0.04
C LYS A 171 -6.52 10.88 1.11
N PHE A 172 -6.58 10.30 2.33
CA PHE A 172 -5.97 10.88 3.52
C PHE A 172 -4.44 10.93 3.42
N THR A 173 -3.80 9.85 2.99
CA THR A 173 -2.33 9.80 2.92
C THR A 173 -1.77 10.74 1.85
N LEU A 174 -2.45 10.89 0.70
CA LEU A 174 -2.08 11.87 -0.31
C LEU A 174 -2.17 13.30 0.22
N ALA A 175 -3.29 13.67 0.87
CA ALA A 175 -3.46 15.01 1.43
C ALA A 175 -2.41 15.30 2.53
N SER A 176 -2.26 14.39 3.50
CA SER A 176 -1.36 14.56 4.65
C SER A 176 0.11 14.72 4.23
N ASN A 177 0.54 13.94 3.22
CA ASN A 177 1.90 14.04 2.70
C ASN A 177 2.08 15.29 1.83
N ALA A 178 1.08 15.68 1.02
CA ALA A 178 1.14 16.87 0.19
C ALA A 178 1.21 18.18 0.99
N VAL A 179 0.67 18.21 2.22
CA VAL A 179 0.85 19.35 3.16
C VAL A 179 2.33 19.59 3.47
N ARG A 180 3.14 18.53 3.53
CA ARG A 180 4.54 18.59 3.97
C ARG A 180 5.53 18.51 2.82
N ASP A 181 5.11 17.96 1.69
CA ASP A 181 5.92 17.80 0.49
C ASP A 181 5.34 18.63 -0.66
N LEU A 182 5.88 19.83 -0.84
CA LEU A 182 5.47 20.75 -1.91
C LEU A 182 5.74 20.17 -3.31
N HIS A 183 6.72 19.27 -3.44
CA HIS A 183 6.97 18.58 -4.71
C HIS A 183 5.83 17.61 -5.03
N LEU A 184 5.41 16.82 -4.04
CA LEU A 184 4.23 15.97 -4.17
C LEU A 184 2.98 16.77 -4.51
N LEU A 185 2.72 17.89 -3.81
CA LEU A 185 1.59 18.77 -4.12
C LEU A 185 1.61 19.25 -5.57
N ALA A 186 2.77 19.67 -6.05
CA ALA A 186 2.95 20.10 -7.44
C ALA A 186 2.69 18.96 -8.44
N LEU A 187 3.15 17.73 -8.12
CA LEU A 187 2.87 16.53 -8.91
C LEU A 187 1.36 16.22 -8.98
N LEU A 188 0.65 16.30 -7.85
CA LEU A 188 -0.81 16.07 -7.82
C LEU A 188 -1.57 17.10 -8.66
N LYS A 189 -1.20 18.39 -8.56
CA LYS A 189 -1.77 19.46 -9.41
C LYS A 189 -1.53 19.26 -10.90
N PHE A 190 -0.39 18.71 -11.27
CA PHE A 190 -0.11 18.36 -12.66
C PHE A 190 -0.91 17.11 -13.07
N ALA A 191 -1.01 16.13 -12.20
CA ALA A 191 -1.67 14.87 -12.44
C ALA A 191 -3.17 15.04 -12.70
N VAL A 192 -3.86 15.91 -11.95
CA VAL A 192 -5.33 16.08 -12.02
C VAL A 192 -5.82 16.36 -13.44
N LYS A 193 -5.02 17.09 -14.24
CA LYS A 193 -5.37 17.45 -15.63
C LYS A 193 -5.39 16.25 -16.59
N LYS A 194 -4.83 15.12 -16.19
CA LYS A 194 -4.69 13.91 -16.99
C LYS A 194 -5.58 12.76 -16.50
N GLN A 195 -6.31 12.98 -15.41
CA GLN A 195 -7.15 11.94 -14.82
C GLN A 195 -8.56 11.92 -15.41
N PRO A 196 -9.22 10.75 -15.42
CA PRO A 196 -10.66 10.66 -15.65
C PRO A 196 -11.44 11.52 -14.64
N ALA A 197 -12.67 11.93 -15.00
CA ALA A 197 -13.45 12.89 -14.22
C ALA A 197 -13.73 12.45 -12.77
N ASP A 198 -13.98 11.16 -12.54
CA ASP A 198 -14.22 10.56 -11.24
C ASP A 198 -12.97 10.62 -10.33
N VAL A 199 -11.80 10.32 -10.88
CA VAL A 199 -10.51 10.45 -10.18
C VAL A 199 -10.18 11.91 -9.94
N ALA A 200 -10.34 12.77 -10.98
CA ALA A 200 -10.02 14.20 -10.90
C ALA A 200 -10.85 14.92 -9.82
N ALA A 201 -12.13 14.57 -9.66
CA ALA A 201 -12.99 15.15 -8.65
C ALA A 201 -12.45 14.92 -7.22
N VAL A 202 -12.10 13.68 -6.89
CA VAL A 202 -11.55 13.34 -5.56
C VAL A 202 -10.13 13.88 -5.38
N LEU A 203 -9.34 13.90 -6.46
CA LEU A 203 -7.97 14.46 -6.41
C LEU A 203 -7.96 15.98 -6.19
N ASN A 204 -8.94 16.71 -6.73
CA ASN A 204 -9.10 18.14 -6.45
C ASN A 204 -9.39 18.39 -4.95
N ASP A 205 -10.25 17.58 -4.32
CA ASP A 205 -10.51 17.68 -2.88
C ASP A 205 -9.25 17.36 -2.05
N VAL A 206 -8.42 16.40 -2.48
CA VAL A 206 -7.10 16.14 -1.89
C VAL A 206 -6.20 17.37 -1.96
N ILE A 207 -6.12 18.00 -3.13
CA ILE A 207 -5.28 19.19 -3.37
C ILE A 207 -5.79 20.37 -2.52
N GLU A 208 -7.09 20.66 -2.53
CA GLU A 208 -7.71 21.71 -1.73
C GLU A 208 -7.45 21.49 -0.23
N THR A 209 -7.62 20.26 0.24
CA THR A 209 -7.34 19.89 1.63
C THR A 209 -5.88 20.12 1.99
N ALA A 210 -4.95 19.78 1.10
CA ALA A 210 -3.52 19.99 1.33
C ALA A 210 -3.17 21.48 1.36
N GLU A 211 -3.78 22.30 0.51
CA GLU A 211 -3.55 23.76 0.46
C GLU A 211 -4.12 24.49 1.67
N THR A 212 -5.27 24.03 2.19
CA THR A 212 -5.94 24.64 3.36
C THR A 212 -5.49 24.03 4.68
N VAL A 213 -4.65 22.98 4.65
CA VAL A 213 -4.21 22.20 5.82
C VAL A 213 -5.39 21.60 6.62
N ASP A 214 -6.52 21.34 5.94
CA ASP A 214 -7.76 20.83 6.58
C ASP A 214 -7.87 19.29 6.55
N THR A 215 -6.80 18.61 6.95
CA THR A 215 -6.77 17.14 7.02
C THR A 215 -7.72 16.58 8.10
N THR A 216 -8.08 17.39 9.10
CA THR A 216 -9.00 16.98 10.18
C THR A 216 -10.43 16.78 9.65
N ARG A 217 -10.90 17.67 8.79
CA ARG A 217 -12.20 17.55 8.12
C ARG A 217 -12.28 16.26 7.29
N MET A 218 -11.30 16.06 6.40
CA MET A 218 -11.24 14.89 5.53
C MET A 218 -11.27 13.58 6.32
N ARG A 219 -10.55 13.52 7.45
CA ARG A 219 -10.54 12.36 8.34
C ARG A 219 -11.92 12.08 8.94
N LYS A 220 -12.58 13.11 9.50
CA LYS A 220 -13.90 12.97 10.10
C LYS A 220 -14.94 12.47 9.10
N GLU A 221 -14.93 12.99 7.89
CA GLU A 221 -15.82 12.57 6.80
C GLU A 221 -15.59 11.10 6.42
N SER A 222 -14.32 10.69 6.27
CA SER A 222 -13.97 9.31 5.94
C SER A 222 -14.41 8.32 7.04
N LEU A 223 -14.16 8.65 8.31
CA LEU A 223 -14.59 7.82 9.45
C LEU A 223 -16.09 7.70 9.52
N ALA A 224 -16.83 8.80 9.37
CA ALA A 224 -18.28 8.80 9.38
C ALA A 224 -18.86 7.92 8.26
N ALA A 225 -18.30 7.99 7.04
CA ALA A 225 -18.72 7.18 5.91
C ALA A 225 -18.48 5.67 6.13
N ILE A 226 -17.31 5.31 6.69
CA ILE A 226 -16.99 3.91 7.01
C ILE A 226 -17.94 3.38 8.10
N GLU A 227 -18.19 4.17 9.15
CA GLU A 227 -19.08 3.78 10.23
C GLU A 227 -20.53 3.65 9.75
N GLU A 228 -20.99 4.58 8.91
CA GLU A 228 -22.31 4.51 8.28
C GLU A 228 -22.47 3.24 7.45
N LEU A 229 -21.46 2.90 6.63
CA LEU A 229 -21.49 1.69 5.81
C LEU A 229 -21.49 0.42 6.65
N LYS A 230 -20.74 0.38 7.77
CA LYS A 230 -20.75 -0.73 8.71
C LYS A 230 -22.10 -0.92 9.38
N GLN A 231 -22.79 0.17 9.72
CA GLN A 231 -24.09 0.11 10.40
C GLN A 231 -25.23 -0.24 9.44
N LYS A 232 -25.24 0.38 8.27
CA LYS A 232 -26.33 0.21 7.28
C LYS A 232 -26.14 -0.98 6.35
N GLY A 233 -24.91 -1.50 6.25
CA GLY A 233 -24.54 -2.51 5.27
C GLY A 233 -24.36 -1.93 3.86
N PRO A 234 -23.83 -2.74 2.93
CA PRO A 234 -23.61 -2.34 1.54
C PRO A 234 -24.92 -2.15 0.80
N ASN A 235 -24.96 -1.19 -0.14
CA ASN A 235 -26.12 -0.94 -0.99
C ASN A 235 -26.36 -2.09 -2.01
N SER A 236 -25.38 -2.95 -2.24
CA SER A 236 -25.44 -4.07 -3.17
C SER A 236 -25.54 -5.40 -2.42
N LYS A 237 -26.48 -6.25 -2.82
CA LYS A 237 -26.64 -7.63 -2.30
C LYS A 237 -25.46 -8.55 -2.59
N ARG A 238 -24.50 -8.12 -3.39
CA ARG A 238 -23.41 -8.97 -3.91
C ARG A 238 -22.32 -9.23 -2.85
N GLU A 239 -22.19 -8.38 -1.84
CA GLU A 239 -21.11 -8.47 -0.85
C GLU A 239 -21.53 -8.99 0.53
N LEU A 240 -22.79 -9.38 0.72
CA LEU A 240 -23.27 -9.96 1.98
C LEU A 240 -22.50 -11.23 2.41
N THR A 241 -21.87 -11.92 1.45
CA THR A 241 -21.04 -13.11 1.74
C THR A 241 -19.63 -12.78 2.23
N GLY A 242 -19.11 -11.58 1.97
CA GLY A 242 -17.78 -11.10 2.43
C GLY A 242 -17.76 -10.60 3.89
N TRP A 243 -18.90 -10.27 4.45
CA TRP A 243 -19.00 -9.67 5.79
C TRP A 243 -18.55 -10.61 6.93
N GLY A 244 -18.55 -11.94 6.71
CA GLY A 244 -18.04 -12.92 7.67
C GLY A 244 -16.51 -12.87 7.91
N GLN A 245 -15.75 -12.24 7.03
CA GLN A 245 -14.29 -12.11 7.13
C GLN A 245 -13.81 -10.75 7.68
N ILE A 246 -14.74 -9.85 8.03
CA ILE A 246 -14.46 -8.47 8.49
C ILE A 246 -13.66 -8.41 9.81
N GLY A 247 -13.59 -9.51 10.57
CA GLY A 247 -12.78 -9.58 11.79
C GLY A 247 -11.27 -9.35 11.58
N GLN A 248 -10.76 -9.59 10.37
CA GLN A 248 -9.34 -9.36 10.04
C GLN A 248 -9.09 -7.96 9.43
N GLY A 249 -10.09 -7.33 8.81
CA GLY A 249 -9.98 -5.98 8.25
C GLY A 249 -10.00 -4.85 9.30
N ALA A 250 -10.38 -5.15 10.55
CA ALA A 250 -10.42 -4.15 11.62
C ALA A 250 -9.03 -3.58 12.00
N LEU A 251 -7.95 -4.32 11.71
CA LEU A 251 -6.58 -3.87 11.97
C LEU A 251 -6.06 -2.87 10.92
N SER A 252 -6.57 -2.94 9.69
CA SER A 252 -6.24 -1.97 8.63
C SER A 252 -6.84 -0.57 8.89
N MET A 253 -7.82 -0.47 9.79
CA MET A 253 -8.31 0.82 10.29
C MET A 253 -7.27 1.56 11.15
N GLY A 254 -6.16 0.95 11.52
CA GLY A 254 -5.08 1.61 12.28
C GLY A 254 -4.66 2.94 11.66
N CYS A 255 -4.59 3.05 10.34
CA CYS A 255 -4.27 4.31 9.66
C CYS A 255 -5.36 5.37 9.79
N VAL A 256 -6.63 5.00 9.70
CA VAL A 256 -7.75 5.95 9.82
C VAL A 256 -8.01 6.28 11.28
N VAL A 257 -7.85 5.30 12.21
CA VAL A 257 -8.05 5.47 13.65
C VAL A 257 -6.84 6.11 14.34
N ALA A 258 -5.60 5.77 14.00
CA ALA A 258 -4.41 6.46 14.54
C ALA A 258 -4.44 7.95 14.19
N ALA A 259 -4.92 8.27 12.99
CA ALA A 259 -5.21 9.64 12.63
C ALA A 259 -6.37 10.24 13.47
N ALA A 260 -7.33 9.47 14.00
CA ALA A 260 -8.46 9.97 14.80
C ALA A 260 -8.08 10.33 16.23
N THR A 261 -7.01 9.76 16.80
CA THR A 261 -6.62 9.99 18.21
C THR A 261 -5.68 11.17 18.42
N GLY A 262 -5.42 12.00 17.40
CA GLY A 262 -4.77 13.31 17.59
C GLY A 262 -3.26 13.29 17.76
N GLN A 263 -2.56 12.15 17.62
CA GLN A 263 -1.10 12.10 17.71
C GLN A 263 -0.40 12.60 16.43
N ILE A 264 -0.78 13.80 16.00
CA ILE A 264 -0.25 14.48 14.80
C ILE A 264 1.20 14.93 15.00
N GLU A 265 1.65 15.06 16.25
CA GLU A 265 2.97 15.62 16.59
C GLU A 265 4.16 14.73 16.21
N LEU A 266 3.95 13.45 15.93
CA LEU A 266 5.04 12.53 15.57
C LEU A 266 5.47 12.56 14.10
N GLY A 267 4.94 13.46 13.29
CA GLY A 267 5.55 13.82 11.98
C GLY A 267 5.70 12.70 10.95
N ILE A 268 5.14 11.52 11.22
CA ILE A 268 5.34 10.31 10.43
C ILE A 268 4.07 10.10 9.59
N PRO A 269 4.17 9.82 8.28
CA PRO A 269 3.01 9.45 7.47
C PRO A 269 2.22 8.33 8.15
N CYS A 270 0.93 8.23 7.89
CA CYS A 270 0.06 7.17 8.42
C CYS A 270 0.64 5.76 8.23
N VAL A 271 1.38 5.59 7.16
CA VAL A 271 2.23 4.47 6.79
C VAL A 271 3.21 4.02 7.91
N LEU A 272 3.81 4.96 8.64
CA LEU A 272 4.71 4.66 9.76
C LEU A 272 3.98 4.70 11.11
N GLY A 273 2.79 5.34 11.17
CA GLY A 273 1.98 5.49 12.37
C GLY A 273 1.35 4.18 12.87
N GLY A 274 1.03 3.24 11.97
CA GLY A 274 0.51 1.92 12.33
C GLY A 274 1.49 1.10 13.16
N ALA A 275 2.78 1.13 12.82
CA ALA A 275 3.83 0.45 13.57
C ALA A 275 4.11 1.11 14.93
N ALA A 276 4.03 2.45 15.03
CA ALA A 276 4.22 3.18 16.28
C ALA A 276 3.02 3.03 17.23
N TYR A 277 1.81 2.87 16.70
CA TYR A 277 0.59 2.70 17.50
C TYR A 277 0.53 1.34 18.19
N SER A 278 0.90 0.26 17.50
CA SER A 278 0.99 -1.07 18.11
C SER A 278 2.06 -1.14 19.21
N ALA A 279 3.18 -0.43 19.05
CA ALA A 279 4.20 -0.31 20.08
C ALA A 279 3.75 0.58 21.26
N GLY A 280 3.00 1.66 21.00
CA GLY A 280 2.48 2.57 22.04
C GLY A 280 1.39 1.93 22.91
N LEU A 281 0.49 1.13 22.35
CA LEU A 281 -0.54 0.41 23.10
C LEU A 281 0.06 -0.66 24.03
N GLN A 282 1.16 -1.31 23.64
CA GLN A 282 1.87 -2.24 24.55
C GLN A 282 2.55 -1.52 25.70
N TYR A 283 2.94 -0.25 25.54
CA TYR A 283 3.60 0.54 26.60
C TYR A 283 2.60 1.10 27.62
N ILE A 284 1.34 1.27 27.24
CA ILE A 284 0.26 1.79 28.13
C ILE A 284 -0.47 0.65 28.85
N ALA A 285 -0.33 -0.61 28.37
CA ALA A 285 -0.97 -1.80 28.96
C ALA A 285 -0.09 -2.51 30.02
N HIS A 286 1.08 -1.97 30.34
CA HIS A 286 1.96 -2.34 31.46
C HIS A 286 2.15 -1.15 32.41
#